data_89ced764a99e214dda40f3cf4ce48800
#
_entry.id   89ced764a99e214dda40f3cf4ce48800
#
_cell.length_a   1.000
_cell.length_b   1.000
_cell.length_c   1.000
_cell.angle_alpha   90.00
_cell.angle_beta   90.00
_cell.angle_gamma   90.00
#
_symmetry.space_group_name_H-M   'P 1'
#
loop_
_entity.id
_entity.type
_entity.pdbx_description
1 polymer ?
#
loop_
_entity_poly.entity_id
_entity_poly.type
_entity_poly.pdbx_seq_one_letter_code
_entity_poly.pdbx_strand_id
1 'polypeptide(L)'
;LPSGNDHHMLIENGVKESPIIVFGEADKNTPIDKGEKLRPNYQYTFKVDMSPVLNSFKEKGYYEAYDKSRIAKQDFKGFYIAGGSKPLTWDFSNLEENNLELFDKDGDGIYEITLLLNPYDATIKEEKTWELTEDISKKPSYTSDQPIVDVLYNLSLEEALLAIEPDSTFRTGAKWEGVWTRDISYSIVLAFAYLEPEVAKISLMKKVKRNRIVQDTGSG
;
A
#
# COMPACT_ATOMS: atom_id res chain seq x y z
N LEU A 1 15.34 -11.15 5.70
CA LEU A 1 14.81 -12.23 4.84
C LEU A 1 15.98 -12.98 4.20
N PRO A 2 16.20 -14.26 4.51
CA PRO A 2 17.39 -14.99 4.05
C PRO A 2 17.45 -15.22 2.54
N SER A 3 16.30 -15.17 1.88
CA SER A 3 16.20 -15.38 0.42
C SER A 3 15.96 -14.08 -0.36
N GLY A 4 15.78 -12.95 0.33
CA GLY A 4 15.37 -11.71 -0.29
C GLY A 4 13.89 -11.70 -0.75
N ASN A 5 13.14 -12.77 -0.47
CA ASN A 5 11.70 -12.88 -0.77
C ASN A 5 10.86 -12.82 0.49
N ASP A 6 9.67 -12.27 0.37
CA ASP A 6 8.70 -12.24 1.45
C ASP A 6 8.11 -13.63 1.68
N HIS A 7 7.78 -13.94 2.94
CA HIS A 7 6.99 -15.12 3.26
C HIS A 7 5.51 -14.83 2.99
N HIS A 8 4.83 -15.80 2.39
CA HIS A 8 3.41 -15.74 2.14
C HIS A 8 2.72 -16.91 2.84
N MET A 9 1.65 -16.63 3.56
CA MET A 9 0.88 -17.63 4.27
C MET A 9 -0.60 -17.29 4.22
N LEU A 10 -1.44 -18.30 3.96
CA LEU A 10 -2.88 -18.18 4.12
C LEU A 10 -3.25 -18.42 5.59
N ILE A 11 -4.00 -17.49 6.16
CA ILE A 11 -4.56 -17.61 7.50
C ILE A 11 -6.06 -17.85 7.36
N GLU A 12 -6.51 -18.98 7.87
CA GLU A 12 -7.91 -19.39 7.81
C GLU A 12 -8.66 -19.10 9.11
N ASN A 13 -9.96 -18.79 9.00
CA ASN A 13 -10.81 -18.65 10.17
C ASN A 13 -10.86 -19.96 10.95
N GLY A 14 -10.60 -19.90 12.26
CA GLY A 14 -10.54 -21.05 13.15
C GLY A 14 -9.12 -21.50 13.51
N VAL A 15 -8.13 -21.19 12.70
CA VAL A 15 -6.70 -21.45 12.99
C VAL A 15 -6.14 -20.28 13.80
N LYS A 16 -5.59 -20.55 14.98
CA LYS A 16 -5.15 -19.52 15.93
C LYS A 16 -3.65 -19.26 15.93
N GLU A 17 -2.88 -20.16 15.35
CA GLU A 17 -1.42 -20.07 15.31
C GLU A 17 -0.86 -20.60 14.00
N SER A 18 0.31 -20.11 13.63
CA SER A 18 1.04 -20.60 12.46
C SER A 18 1.68 -21.95 12.72
N PRO A 19 1.98 -22.75 11.68
CA PRO A 19 3.02 -23.73 11.80
C PRO A 19 4.32 -23.03 12.24
N ILE A 20 5.26 -23.82 12.76
CA ILE A 20 6.60 -23.29 13.08
C ILE A 20 7.31 -22.97 11.76
N ILE A 21 7.63 -21.70 11.57
CA ILE A 21 8.35 -21.19 10.39
C ILE A 21 9.83 -21.16 10.74
N VAL A 22 10.66 -21.91 10.04
CA VAL A 22 12.11 -21.89 10.27
C VAL A 22 12.68 -20.63 9.62
N PHE A 23 13.34 -19.80 10.41
CA PHE A 23 13.98 -18.60 9.89
C PHE A 23 15.07 -18.94 8.89
N GLY A 24 14.94 -18.43 7.68
CA GLY A 24 15.91 -18.72 6.63
C GLY A 24 15.43 -19.70 5.57
N GLU A 25 14.40 -20.44 5.85
CA GLU A 25 13.74 -21.30 4.89
C GLU A 25 12.57 -20.54 4.27
N ALA A 26 12.78 -19.99 3.08
CA ALA A 26 11.67 -19.41 2.32
C ALA A 26 10.95 -20.52 1.55
N ASP A 27 9.66 -20.63 1.74
CA ASP A 27 8.84 -21.40 0.82
C ASP A 27 8.98 -20.83 -0.60
N LYS A 28 9.19 -21.74 -1.55
CA LYS A 28 9.11 -21.39 -2.96
C LYS A 28 7.72 -20.79 -3.18
N ASN A 29 7.66 -19.64 -3.87
CA ASN A 29 6.44 -18.92 -4.22
C ASN A 29 5.30 -19.87 -4.62
N THR A 30 4.64 -20.46 -3.65
CA THR A 30 3.44 -21.25 -3.88
C THR A 30 2.31 -20.22 -4.04
N PRO A 31 1.59 -20.20 -5.17
CA PRO A 31 0.45 -19.31 -5.31
C PRO A 31 -0.53 -19.59 -4.18
N ILE A 32 -0.88 -18.56 -3.44
CA ILE A 32 -1.90 -18.66 -2.39
C ILE A 32 -3.23 -18.31 -3.03
N ASP A 33 -4.16 -19.22 -2.99
CA ASP A 33 -5.54 -18.96 -3.41
C ASP A 33 -6.17 -17.90 -2.51
N LYS A 34 -7.09 -17.11 -3.08
CA LYS A 34 -7.85 -16.15 -2.30
C LYS A 34 -8.72 -16.88 -1.31
N GLY A 35 -8.35 -16.81 -0.04
CA GLY A 35 -9.15 -17.33 1.05
C GLY A 35 -10.33 -16.43 1.42
N GLU A 36 -11.12 -16.86 2.37
CA GLU A 36 -12.15 -16.06 2.99
C GLU A 36 -11.52 -14.91 3.81
N LYS A 37 -12.23 -13.79 3.93
CA LYS A 37 -11.79 -12.72 4.82
C LYS A 37 -11.77 -13.23 6.27
N LEU A 38 -10.70 -12.90 6.97
CA LEU A 38 -10.65 -13.15 8.42
C LEU A 38 -11.76 -12.36 9.14
N ARG A 39 -12.29 -12.96 10.20
CA ARG A 39 -13.21 -12.26 11.10
C ARG A 39 -12.54 -11.03 11.69
N PRO A 40 -13.29 -9.95 11.96
CA PRO A 40 -12.75 -8.79 12.65
C PRO A 40 -12.10 -9.16 13.98
N ASN A 41 -11.02 -8.46 14.32
CA ASN A 41 -10.29 -8.62 15.57
C ASN A 41 -9.79 -10.04 15.81
N TYR A 42 -9.27 -10.68 14.77
CA TYR A 42 -8.82 -12.05 14.81
C TYR A 42 -7.45 -12.15 15.46
N GLN A 43 -7.37 -12.77 16.64
CA GLN A 43 -6.11 -13.05 17.31
C GLN A 43 -5.39 -14.22 16.65
N TYR A 44 -4.15 -14.01 16.26
CA TYR A 44 -3.31 -15.00 15.60
C TYR A 44 -1.88 -14.93 16.10
N THR A 45 -1.30 -16.09 16.43
CA THR A 45 0.07 -16.20 16.93
C THR A 45 0.99 -16.70 15.81
N PHE A 46 2.02 -15.92 15.52
CA PHE A 46 3.11 -16.33 14.63
C PHE A 46 4.20 -17.00 15.45
N LYS A 47 4.73 -18.13 14.95
CA LYS A 47 5.78 -18.93 15.57
C LYS A 47 6.94 -19.08 14.61
N VAL A 48 8.13 -18.65 15.04
CA VAL A 48 9.32 -18.66 14.19
C VAL A 48 10.47 -19.33 14.95
N ASP A 49 11.01 -20.40 14.39
CA ASP A 49 12.23 -21.03 14.89
C ASP A 49 13.44 -20.18 14.49
N MET A 50 14.06 -19.55 15.48
CA MET A 50 15.22 -18.70 15.33
C MET A 50 16.55 -19.43 15.61
N SER A 51 16.51 -20.75 15.81
CA SER A 51 17.71 -21.57 16.05
C SER A 51 18.81 -21.36 15.01
N PRO A 52 18.54 -21.16 13.71
CA PRO A 52 19.60 -20.91 12.74
C PRO A 52 20.42 -19.65 13.06
N VAL A 53 19.77 -18.59 13.51
CA VAL A 53 20.45 -17.33 13.88
C VAL A 53 21.17 -17.49 15.22
N LEU A 54 20.50 -18.06 16.22
CA LEU A 54 21.05 -18.25 17.56
C LEU A 54 22.27 -19.16 17.56
N ASN A 55 22.26 -20.23 16.77
CA ASN A 55 23.40 -21.13 16.61
C ASN A 55 24.56 -20.44 15.88
N SER A 56 24.28 -19.63 14.86
CA SER A 56 25.31 -18.83 14.18
C SER A 56 26.00 -17.85 15.15
N PHE A 57 25.21 -17.21 16.04
CA PHE A 57 25.79 -16.36 17.10
C PHE A 57 26.66 -17.13 18.10
N LYS A 58 26.26 -18.37 18.44
CA LYS A 58 27.05 -19.22 19.35
C LYS A 58 28.36 -19.70 18.72
N GLU A 59 28.31 -20.09 17.43
CA GLU A 59 29.44 -20.70 16.74
C GLU A 59 30.43 -19.68 16.18
N LYS A 60 29.90 -18.57 15.61
CA LYS A 60 30.69 -17.60 14.82
C LYS A 60 30.76 -16.21 15.46
N GLY A 61 29.87 -15.92 16.43
CA GLY A 61 29.74 -14.58 17.00
C GLY A 61 28.96 -13.59 16.12
N TYR A 62 28.53 -14.00 14.94
CA TYR A 62 27.76 -13.19 14.02
C TYR A 62 26.79 -14.05 13.21
N TYR A 63 25.74 -13.42 12.67
CA TYR A 63 24.84 -13.99 11.67
C TYR A 63 25.13 -13.32 10.30
N GLU A 64 25.23 -14.11 9.24
CA GLU A 64 25.37 -13.61 7.88
C GLU A 64 24.00 -13.58 7.19
N ALA A 65 23.54 -12.37 6.84
CA ALA A 65 22.26 -12.16 6.15
C ALA A 65 22.38 -12.57 4.66
N TYR A 66 21.23 -12.60 3.96
CA TYR A 66 21.16 -13.01 2.55
C TYR A 66 21.99 -12.12 1.61
N ASP A 67 22.15 -10.84 1.96
CA ASP A 67 22.96 -9.85 1.21
C ASP A 67 24.44 -9.89 1.57
N LYS A 68 24.86 -10.91 2.33
CA LYS A 68 26.23 -11.10 2.84
C LYS A 68 26.66 -10.09 3.92
N SER A 69 25.77 -9.23 4.36
CA SER A 69 26.04 -8.39 5.53
C SER A 69 26.13 -9.26 6.79
N ARG A 70 26.92 -8.81 7.76
CA ARG A 70 27.14 -9.53 9.02
C ARG A 70 26.61 -8.72 10.17
N ILE A 71 25.76 -9.34 10.96
CA ILE A 71 25.20 -8.80 12.18
C ILE A 71 25.95 -9.44 13.34
N ALA A 72 26.79 -8.70 14.05
CA ALA A 72 27.47 -9.23 15.22
C ALA A 72 26.48 -9.44 16.37
N LYS A 73 26.73 -10.45 17.20
CA LYS A 73 25.85 -10.75 18.34
C LYS A 73 25.61 -9.55 19.27
N GLN A 74 26.62 -8.71 19.44
CA GLN A 74 26.55 -7.51 20.29
C GLN A 74 25.66 -6.40 19.69
N ASP A 75 25.47 -6.39 18.37
CA ASP A 75 24.66 -5.39 17.65
C ASP A 75 23.22 -5.86 17.42
N PHE A 76 22.95 -7.09 17.83
CA PHE A 76 21.63 -7.67 17.70
C PHE A 76 20.64 -7.07 18.71
N LYS A 77 19.51 -6.54 18.23
CA LYS A 77 18.53 -5.81 19.05
C LYS A 77 17.23 -6.58 19.30
N GLY A 78 16.98 -7.66 18.59
CA GLY A 78 15.75 -8.43 18.72
C GLY A 78 15.27 -8.99 17.38
N PHE A 79 14.23 -9.76 17.41
CA PHE A 79 13.55 -10.28 16.22
C PHE A 79 12.22 -9.57 16.04
N TYR A 80 11.97 -9.05 14.84
CA TYR A 80 10.79 -8.31 14.52
C TYR A 80 10.08 -8.89 13.31
N ILE A 81 8.75 -8.84 13.31
CA ILE A 81 7.94 -9.17 12.15
C ILE A 81 7.54 -7.89 11.41
N ALA A 82 7.61 -7.91 10.09
CA ALA A 82 7.17 -6.82 9.23
C ALA A 82 6.27 -7.34 8.11
N GLY A 83 5.46 -6.49 7.52
CA GLY A 83 4.60 -6.89 6.42
C GLY A 83 3.68 -5.80 5.91
N GLY A 84 3.00 -6.06 4.78
CA GLY A 84 2.17 -5.08 4.09
C GLY A 84 0.73 -4.97 4.58
N SER A 85 0.27 -5.85 5.47
CA SER A 85 -1.12 -5.86 5.96
C SER A 85 -1.18 -5.48 7.43
N LYS A 86 -2.05 -4.55 7.80
CA LYS A 86 -2.23 -4.14 9.20
C LYS A 86 -2.56 -5.35 10.11
N PRO A 87 -1.97 -5.43 11.33
CA PRO A 87 -1.18 -4.41 12.03
C PRO A 87 0.31 -4.36 11.63
N LEU A 88 0.77 -5.20 10.70
CA LEU A 88 2.15 -5.17 10.21
C LEU A 88 2.44 -3.89 9.42
N THR A 89 3.72 -3.51 9.37
CA THR A 89 4.22 -2.38 8.60
C THR A 89 5.58 -2.71 7.97
N TRP A 90 5.91 -2.04 6.87
CA TRP A 90 7.26 -2.01 6.29
C TRP A 90 8.11 -0.85 6.80
N ASP A 91 7.63 -0.12 7.80
CA ASP A 91 8.41 0.91 8.47
C ASP A 91 9.38 0.28 9.46
N PHE A 92 10.54 -0.11 8.96
CA PHE A 92 11.59 -0.77 9.76
C PHE A 92 12.17 0.10 10.86
N SER A 93 11.97 1.41 10.80
CA SER A 93 12.47 2.34 11.81
C SER A 93 11.61 2.35 13.08
N ASN A 94 10.36 1.91 12.98
CA ASN A 94 9.36 2.01 14.05
C ASN A 94 8.74 0.65 14.42
N LEU A 95 9.41 -0.48 14.16
CA LEU A 95 8.89 -1.81 14.49
C LEU A 95 8.72 -2.02 16.00
N GLU A 96 9.64 -1.49 16.80
CA GLU A 96 9.59 -1.54 18.26
C GLU A 96 8.39 -0.75 18.79
N GLU A 97 8.18 0.47 18.32
CA GLU A 97 7.05 1.33 18.71
C GLU A 97 5.69 0.73 18.33
N ASN A 98 5.67 -0.06 17.25
CA ASN A 98 4.48 -0.78 16.78
C ASN A 98 4.26 -2.13 17.49
N ASN A 99 5.08 -2.47 18.50
CA ASN A 99 5.00 -3.74 19.25
C ASN A 99 5.07 -4.97 18.35
N LEU A 100 6.00 -4.97 17.38
CA LEU A 100 6.18 -6.06 16.42
C LEU A 100 7.37 -6.97 16.75
N GLU A 101 7.86 -6.94 17.98
CA GLU A 101 8.92 -7.82 18.46
C GLU A 101 8.38 -9.20 18.82
N LEU A 102 9.13 -10.23 18.42
CA LEU A 102 8.86 -11.63 18.78
C LEU A 102 9.69 -11.99 20.02
N PHE A 103 9.11 -12.80 20.90
CA PHE A 103 9.75 -13.20 22.15
C PHE A 103 9.76 -14.72 22.28
N ASP A 104 10.86 -15.27 22.78
CA ASP A 104 10.98 -16.64 23.25
C ASP A 104 10.83 -16.62 24.77
N LYS A 105 9.63 -16.97 25.27
CA LYS A 105 9.30 -16.85 26.70
C LYS A 105 9.74 -18.06 27.52
N ASP A 106 9.82 -19.23 26.89
CA ASP A 106 10.14 -20.50 27.54
C ASP A 106 11.55 -21.01 27.22
N GLY A 107 12.26 -20.36 26.30
CA GLY A 107 13.66 -20.64 26.00
C GLY A 107 13.85 -21.82 25.06
N ASP A 108 12.84 -22.21 24.30
CA ASP A 108 12.91 -23.34 23.37
C ASP A 108 13.48 -22.98 21.99
N GLY A 109 13.74 -21.69 21.74
CA GLY A 109 14.26 -21.17 20.47
C GLY A 109 13.18 -20.79 19.45
N ILE A 110 11.90 -20.99 19.81
CA ILE A 110 10.77 -20.57 19.00
C ILE A 110 10.29 -19.20 19.51
N TYR A 111 10.42 -18.21 18.67
CA TYR A 111 10.00 -16.85 18.96
C TYR A 111 8.57 -16.64 18.51
N GLU A 112 7.76 -16.03 19.36
CA GLU A 112 6.32 -15.88 19.13
C GLU A 112 5.87 -14.44 19.26
N ILE A 113 4.85 -14.09 18.47
CA ILE A 113 4.08 -12.86 18.62
C ILE A 113 2.60 -13.14 18.33
N THR A 114 1.73 -12.63 19.20
CA THR A 114 0.29 -12.66 18.96
C THR A 114 -0.19 -11.29 18.47
N LEU A 115 -0.76 -11.25 17.29
CA LEU A 115 -1.27 -10.03 16.67
C LEU A 115 -2.80 -10.08 16.56
N LEU A 116 -3.40 -8.89 16.58
CA LEU A 116 -4.82 -8.69 16.26
C LEU A 116 -4.93 -8.36 14.77
N LEU A 117 -5.27 -9.36 13.97
CA LEU A 117 -5.44 -9.22 12.53
C LEU A 117 -6.83 -8.70 12.19
N ASN A 118 -6.96 -8.03 11.03
CA ASN A 118 -8.19 -7.39 10.59
C ASN A 118 -8.83 -6.53 11.70
N PRO A 119 -8.06 -5.57 12.29
CA PRO A 119 -8.54 -4.78 13.41
C PRO A 119 -9.76 -3.97 13.00
N TYR A 120 -10.81 -4.08 13.80
CA TYR A 120 -12.05 -3.34 13.62
C TYR A 120 -12.50 -2.78 14.96
N ASP A 121 -12.63 -1.49 15.03
CA ASP A 121 -13.22 -0.80 16.16
C ASP A 121 -14.58 -0.23 15.75
N ALA A 122 -15.64 -0.81 16.30
CA ALA A 122 -17.00 -0.37 16.02
C ALA A 122 -17.31 1.02 16.61
N THR A 123 -16.48 1.52 17.52
CA THR A 123 -16.65 2.85 18.13
C THR A 123 -16.03 3.95 17.30
N ILE A 124 -15.06 3.63 16.46
CA ILE A 124 -14.48 4.55 15.49
C ILE A 124 -15.42 4.60 14.29
N LYS A 125 -16.50 5.33 14.42
CA LYS A 125 -17.18 5.89 13.28
C LYS A 125 -16.31 7.05 12.79
N GLU A 126 -15.36 6.77 11.93
CA GLU A 126 -14.86 7.82 11.05
C GLU A 126 -16.06 8.26 10.21
N GLU A 127 -16.73 9.29 10.66
CA GLU A 127 -17.60 10.06 9.79
C GLU A 127 -16.67 10.74 8.79
N LYS A 128 -16.34 10.01 7.72
CA LYS A 128 -15.69 10.61 6.56
C LYS A 128 -16.76 11.46 5.89
N THR A 129 -16.82 12.69 6.31
CA THR A 129 -17.59 13.71 5.61
C THR A 129 -16.77 14.17 4.42
N TRP A 130 -17.38 14.25 3.27
CA TRP A 130 -16.83 14.92 2.11
C TRP A 130 -17.64 16.19 1.87
N GLU A 131 -16.95 17.29 1.66
CA GLU A 131 -17.53 18.58 1.32
C GLU A 131 -16.94 19.06 0.01
N LEU A 132 -17.78 19.63 -0.86
CA LEU A 132 -17.31 20.32 -2.06
C LEU A 132 -16.44 21.51 -1.67
N THR A 133 -15.22 21.55 -2.18
CA THR A 133 -14.26 22.65 -1.97
C THR A 133 -14.19 23.59 -3.18
N GLU A 134 -14.56 23.08 -4.37
CA GLU A 134 -14.52 23.84 -5.63
C GLU A 134 -15.93 24.30 -6.05
N ASP A 135 -15.99 25.44 -6.71
CA ASP A 135 -17.24 25.98 -7.27
C ASP A 135 -17.61 25.28 -8.58
N ILE A 136 -18.49 24.28 -8.48
CA ILE A 136 -19.02 23.56 -9.65
C ILE A 136 -20.32 24.16 -10.20
N SER A 137 -20.78 25.31 -9.71
CA SER A 137 -22.10 25.87 -10.05
C SER A 137 -22.26 26.18 -11.55
N LYS A 138 -21.16 26.37 -12.28
CA LYS A 138 -21.13 26.61 -13.73
C LYS A 138 -21.00 25.33 -14.56
N LYS A 139 -20.92 24.18 -13.92
CA LYS A 139 -20.83 22.89 -14.58
C LYS A 139 -22.21 22.26 -14.79
N PRO A 140 -22.35 21.28 -15.68
CA PRO A 140 -23.61 20.57 -15.82
C PRO A 140 -24.05 19.95 -14.50
N SER A 141 -25.34 20.08 -14.17
CA SER A 141 -25.93 19.48 -12.97
C SER A 141 -26.58 18.14 -13.30
N TYR A 142 -26.52 17.24 -12.35
CA TYR A 142 -27.22 15.95 -12.39
C TYR A 142 -27.92 15.70 -11.07
N THR A 143 -29.14 15.17 -11.15
CA THR A 143 -29.93 14.80 -9.99
C THR A 143 -30.64 13.49 -10.27
N SER A 144 -30.57 12.56 -9.33
CA SER A 144 -31.23 11.26 -9.37
C SER A 144 -32.02 11.02 -8.07
N ASP A 145 -32.65 9.88 -7.96
CA ASP A 145 -33.27 9.39 -6.72
C ASP A 145 -32.26 8.62 -5.81
N GLN A 146 -31.00 8.59 -6.21
CA GLN A 146 -29.93 7.91 -5.49
C GLN A 146 -28.84 8.90 -5.04
N PRO A 147 -28.87 9.37 -3.78
CA PRO A 147 -27.96 10.40 -3.29
C PRO A 147 -26.47 10.08 -3.51
N ILE A 148 -26.07 8.80 -3.46
CA ILE A 148 -24.69 8.41 -3.70
C ILE A 148 -24.26 8.67 -5.14
N VAL A 149 -25.15 8.55 -6.11
CA VAL A 149 -24.88 8.83 -7.53
C VAL A 149 -24.67 10.34 -7.72
N ASP A 150 -25.52 11.14 -7.08
CA ASP A 150 -25.44 12.61 -7.14
C ASP A 150 -24.12 13.10 -6.51
N VAL A 151 -23.74 12.53 -5.37
CA VAL A 151 -22.46 12.84 -4.71
C VAL A 151 -21.26 12.46 -5.60
N LEU A 152 -21.27 11.26 -6.19
CA LEU A 152 -20.18 10.82 -7.07
C LEU A 152 -20.08 11.67 -8.34
N TYR A 153 -21.20 12.12 -8.87
CA TYR A 153 -21.22 13.04 -10.02
C TYR A 153 -20.57 14.38 -9.65
N ASN A 154 -20.97 14.99 -8.54
CA ASN A 154 -20.41 16.26 -8.08
C ASN A 154 -18.89 16.11 -7.74
N LEU A 155 -18.50 15.02 -7.10
CA LEU A 155 -17.09 14.71 -6.85
C LEU A 155 -16.28 14.62 -8.13
N SER A 156 -16.82 14.00 -9.18
CA SER A 156 -16.11 13.90 -10.46
C SER A 156 -15.92 15.25 -11.16
N LEU A 157 -16.84 16.20 -10.98
CA LEU A 157 -16.67 17.56 -11.46
C LEU A 157 -15.61 18.33 -10.67
N GLU A 158 -15.60 18.18 -9.36
CA GLU A 158 -14.58 18.75 -8.49
C GLU A 158 -13.17 18.22 -8.84
N GLU A 159 -13.02 16.91 -8.99
CA GLU A 159 -11.75 16.30 -9.39
C GLU A 159 -11.27 16.79 -10.76
N ALA A 160 -12.19 17.07 -11.70
CA ALA A 160 -11.85 17.65 -12.98
C ALA A 160 -11.27 19.08 -12.84
N LEU A 161 -11.81 19.88 -11.91
CA LEU A 161 -11.30 21.23 -11.63
C LEU A 161 -9.94 21.18 -10.91
N LEU A 162 -9.82 20.32 -9.91
CA LEU A 162 -8.58 20.09 -9.15
C LEU A 162 -7.43 19.51 -10.03
N ALA A 163 -7.78 18.90 -11.16
CA ALA A 163 -6.78 18.43 -12.12
C ALA A 163 -6.19 19.54 -13.00
N ILE A 164 -6.66 20.77 -12.91
CA ILE A 164 -6.14 21.90 -13.69
C ILE A 164 -4.90 22.46 -13.00
N GLU A 165 -3.76 22.39 -13.70
CA GLU A 165 -2.49 22.93 -13.22
C GLU A 165 -2.40 24.46 -13.43
N PRO A 166 -1.48 25.16 -12.74
CA PRO A 166 -1.31 26.62 -12.89
C PRO A 166 -0.99 27.08 -14.31
N ASP A 167 -0.44 26.20 -15.16
CA ASP A 167 -0.16 26.48 -16.58
C ASP A 167 -1.37 26.23 -17.49
N SER A 168 -2.54 26.05 -16.91
CA SER A 168 -3.79 25.77 -17.61
C SER A 168 -3.79 24.45 -18.39
N THR A 169 -3.04 23.47 -17.93
CA THR A 169 -3.11 22.10 -18.46
C THR A 169 -3.71 21.15 -17.46
N PHE A 170 -4.26 20.03 -17.93
CA PHE A 170 -4.67 18.94 -17.04
C PHE A 170 -3.48 18.11 -16.59
N ARG A 171 -3.40 17.82 -15.32
CA ARG A 171 -2.55 16.75 -14.78
C ARG A 171 -3.22 15.39 -15.00
N THR A 172 -2.42 14.36 -15.08
CA THR A 172 -2.90 12.98 -15.32
C THR A 172 -3.65 12.39 -14.12
N GLY A 173 -3.31 12.79 -12.91
CA GLY A 173 -3.97 12.35 -11.69
C GLY A 173 -3.28 12.87 -10.44
N ALA A 174 -3.85 12.67 -9.27
CA ALA A 174 -3.38 13.24 -8.00
C ALA A 174 -1.88 12.94 -7.71
N LYS A 175 -1.37 11.79 -8.15
CA LYS A 175 0.03 11.36 -7.94
C LYS A 175 0.92 11.53 -9.19
N TRP A 176 0.35 11.97 -10.33
CA TRP A 176 1.04 12.01 -11.62
C TRP A 176 0.93 13.39 -12.20
N GLU A 177 1.97 14.17 -12.01
CA GLU A 177 2.04 15.53 -12.54
C GLU A 177 2.20 15.53 -14.06
N GLY A 178 1.78 16.64 -14.66
CA GLY A 178 1.94 16.91 -16.10
C GLY A 178 0.95 16.17 -16.99
N VAL A 179 1.06 16.47 -18.27
CA VAL A 179 0.17 15.97 -19.32
C VAL A 179 0.73 14.69 -19.92
N TRP A 180 0.09 13.55 -19.63
CA TRP A 180 0.42 12.29 -20.28
C TRP A 180 -0.50 12.07 -21.47
N THR A 181 0.08 11.89 -22.65
CA THR A 181 -0.67 11.91 -23.93
C THR A 181 -1.84 10.95 -23.96
N ARG A 182 -1.61 9.69 -23.59
CA ARG A 182 -2.66 8.66 -23.60
C ARG A 182 -3.79 8.99 -22.63
N ASP A 183 -3.45 9.22 -21.38
CA ASP A 183 -4.40 9.35 -20.29
C ASP A 183 -5.24 10.62 -20.45
N ILE A 184 -4.60 11.73 -20.76
CA ILE A 184 -5.30 13.02 -20.99
C ILE A 184 -6.14 12.97 -22.27
N SER A 185 -5.67 12.30 -23.33
CA SER A 185 -6.47 12.17 -24.56
C SER A 185 -7.78 11.43 -24.32
N TYR A 186 -7.77 10.34 -23.55
CA TYR A 186 -9.01 9.66 -23.18
C TYR A 186 -9.92 10.52 -22.33
N SER A 187 -9.38 11.19 -21.32
CA SER A 187 -10.15 12.08 -20.45
C SER A 187 -10.80 13.24 -21.24
N ILE A 188 -10.07 13.80 -22.21
CA ILE A 188 -10.58 14.85 -23.08
C ILE A 188 -11.73 14.35 -23.95
N VAL A 189 -11.56 13.19 -24.62
CA VAL A 189 -12.61 12.62 -25.47
C VAL A 189 -13.85 12.25 -24.66
N LEU A 190 -13.68 11.76 -23.43
CA LEU A 190 -14.79 11.31 -22.60
C LEU A 190 -15.58 12.45 -21.95
N ALA A 191 -14.88 13.51 -21.50
CA ALA A 191 -15.52 14.57 -20.71
C ALA A 191 -14.86 15.94 -20.82
N PHE A 192 -13.54 16.06 -20.78
CA PHE A 192 -12.87 17.33 -20.56
C PHE A 192 -12.98 18.31 -21.73
N ALA A 193 -13.13 17.82 -22.98
CA ALA A 193 -13.42 18.68 -24.11
C ALA A 193 -14.74 19.43 -23.96
N TYR A 194 -15.68 18.87 -23.21
CA TYR A 194 -16.98 19.48 -22.95
C TYR A 194 -16.96 20.34 -21.68
N LEU A 195 -16.33 19.86 -20.62
CA LEU A 195 -16.31 20.52 -19.32
C LEU A 195 -15.37 21.73 -19.26
N GLU A 196 -14.18 21.61 -19.89
CA GLU A 196 -13.10 22.60 -19.88
C GLU A 196 -12.39 22.66 -21.24
N PRO A 197 -13.06 23.15 -22.29
CA PRO A 197 -12.56 23.07 -23.68
C PRO A 197 -11.23 23.79 -23.90
N GLU A 198 -11.01 24.93 -23.26
CA GLU A 198 -9.76 25.68 -23.42
C GLU A 198 -8.59 24.97 -22.73
N VAL A 199 -8.79 24.45 -21.52
CA VAL A 199 -7.79 23.67 -20.79
C VAL A 199 -7.45 22.38 -21.56
N ALA A 200 -8.47 21.72 -22.11
CA ALA A 200 -8.30 20.53 -22.95
C ALA A 200 -7.44 20.84 -24.18
N LYS A 201 -7.73 21.95 -24.88
CA LYS A 201 -6.96 22.40 -26.03
C LYS A 201 -5.50 22.73 -25.68
N ILE A 202 -5.26 23.47 -24.59
CA ILE A 202 -3.92 23.80 -24.12
C ILE A 202 -3.15 22.53 -23.79
N SER A 203 -3.78 21.58 -23.08
CA SER A 203 -3.19 20.28 -22.73
C SER A 203 -2.75 19.47 -23.97
N LEU A 204 -3.60 19.40 -25.00
CA LEU A 204 -3.26 18.73 -26.26
C LEU A 204 -2.12 19.44 -26.98
N MET A 205 -2.16 20.78 -27.05
CA MET A 205 -1.13 21.55 -27.72
C MET A 205 0.24 21.45 -27.02
N LYS A 206 0.28 21.27 -25.71
CA LYS A 206 1.52 21.04 -24.96
C LYS A 206 2.25 19.78 -25.44
N LYS A 207 1.50 18.80 -25.99
CA LYS A 207 2.06 17.56 -26.54
C LYS A 207 2.45 17.64 -28.01
N VAL A 208 2.24 18.76 -28.66
CA VAL A 208 2.65 18.97 -30.07
C VAL A 208 4.00 19.67 -30.13
N LYS A 209 5.04 18.98 -30.57
CA LYS A 209 6.38 19.54 -30.81
C LYS A 209 6.82 19.21 -32.25
N ARG A 210 7.21 20.21 -33.02
CA ARG A 210 7.71 20.06 -34.39
C ARG A 210 6.78 19.20 -35.28
N ASN A 211 5.47 19.50 -35.22
CA ASN A 211 4.42 18.77 -35.96
C ASN A 211 4.31 17.27 -35.61
N ARG A 212 4.71 16.88 -34.40
CA ARG A 212 4.56 15.50 -33.88
C ARG A 212 3.91 15.53 -32.51
N ILE A 213 3.15 14.50 -32.20
CA ILE A 213 2.66 14.24 -30.86
C ILE A 213 3.81 13.58 -30.07
N VAL A 214 4.15 14.17 -28.94
CA VAL A 214 5.23 13.69 -28.07
C VAL A 214 4.69 12.55 -27.22
N GLN A 215 5.45 11.47 -27.13
CA GLN A 215 5.16 10.36 -26.23
C GLN A 215 5.27 10.75 -24.76
N ASP A 216 4.60 9.99 -23.88
CA ASP A 216 4.72 10.16 -22.44
C ASP A 216 6.15 9.82 -22.03
N THR A 217 6.88 10.83 -21.65
CA THR A 217 8.13 10.68 -20.91
C THR A 217 7.83 11.10 -19.50
N GLY A 218 8.09 10.26 -18.52
CA GLY A 218 7.70 10.43 -17.12
C GLY A 218 8.25 11.64 -16.37
N SER A 219 8.63 12.69 -17.09
CA SER A 219 8.87 14.04 -16.63
C SER A 219 8.29 14.96 -17.68
N GLY A 220 7.27 15.69 -17.30
CA GLY A 220 6.58 16.65 -18.16
C GLY A 220 7.46 17.71 -18.79
#